data_96cbac3c189f2ec51c18582d019cb2dd
#
_entry.id   96cbac3c189f2ec51c18582d019cb2dd
#
_cell.length_a   1.000
_cell.length_b   1.000
_cell.length_c   1.000
_cell.angle_alpha   90.00
_cell.angle_beta   90.00
_cell.angle_gamma   90.00
#
_symmetry.space_group_name_H-M   'P 1'
#
loop_
_entity.id
_entity.type
_entity.pdbx_description
1 polymer ?
#
loop_
_entity_poly.entity_id
_entity_poly.type
_entity_poly.pdbx_seq_one_letter_code
_entity_poly.pdbx_strand_id
1 'polypeptide(L)'
;MDKELELVEHKASILIDALPYIRDFNQKTVVIEYGCAEWLSGVEEQRLMQDIVLLKSVGMRPIVVHATRMGLDKFRENKRIAKLLELCGVKAIGICGVDTETIGLMLDNDYIPVIVPNDIDNESEYIDPRETALEIAEKMQADKLVYLSKYPGIYKDEERKDIYYKITVPEVEKLRKERNFPKEFDEIIGYG
;
A
#
# COMPACT_ATOMS: atom_id res chain seq x y z
N MET A 1 10.65 40.15 -5.76
CA MET A 1 9.84 39.91 -6.96
C MET A 1 10.40 38.74 -7.79
N ASP A 2 11.70 38.75 -8.17
CA ASP A 2 12.27 37.63 -8.97
C ASP A 2 12.27 36.28 -8.29
N LYS A 3 12.63 36.16 -7.00
CA LYS A 3 12.65 34.88 -6.27
C LYS A 3 11.26 34.24 -6.09
N GLU A 4 10.22 35.05 -5.97
CA GLU A 4 8.85 34.54 -5.88
C GLU A 4 8.38 34.01 -7.24
N LEU A 5 8.74 34.71 -8.32
CA LEU A 5 8.42 34.29 -9.67
C LEU A 5 9.15 32.99 -10.03
N GLU A 6 10.44 32.90 -9.75
CA GLU A 6 11.25 31.66 -9.95
C GLU A 6 10.65 30.48 -9.15
N LEU A 7 10.18 30.69 -7.92
CA LEU A 7 9.55 29.65 -7.13
C LEU A 7 8.22 29.19 -7.74
N VAL A 8 7.42 30.11 -8.28
CA VAL A 8 6.14 29.79 -8.93
C VAL A 8 6.38 29.03 -10.23
N GLU A 9 7.34 29.47 -11.07
CA GLU A 9 7.73 28.79 -12.29
C GLU A 9 8.24 27.38 -12.01
N HIS A 10 9.10 27.20 -11.00
CA HIS A 10 9.58 25.89 -10.60
C HIS A 10 8.45 24.95 -10.15
N LYS A 11 7.49 25.43 -9.32
CA LYS A 11 6.31 24.65 -8.91
C LYS A 11 5.43 24.27 -10.11
N ALA A 12 5.24 25.19 -11.05
CA ALA A 12 4.49 24.92 -12.26
C ALA A 12 5.16 23.87 -13.14
N SER A 13 6.49 23.92 -13.29
CA SER A 13 7.25 22.90 -14.02
C SER A 13 7.09 21.51 -13.39
N ILE A 14 7.22 21.38 -12.08
CA ILE A 14 7.03 20.10 -11.37
C ILE A 14 5.64 19.52 -11.65
N LEU A 15 4.59 20.35 -11.62
CA LEU A 15 3.22 19.90 -11.89
C LEU A 15 3.05 19.45 -13.35
N ILE A 16 3.65 20.17 -14.31
CA ILE A 16 3.62 19.80 -15.73
C ILE A 16 4.32 18.45 -15.95
N ASP A 17 5.49 18.26 -15.34
CA ASP A 17 6.25 17.02 -15.42
C ASP A 17 5.51 15.83 -14.76
N ALA A 18 4.66 16.09 -13.75
CA ALA A 18 3.85 15.09 -13.09
C ALA A 18 2.57 14.71 -13.89
N LEU A 19 2.07 15.56 -14.79
CA LEU A 19 0.80 15.34 -15.50
C LEU A 19 0.72 14.01 -16.28
N PRO A 20 1.75 13.53 -16.99
CA PRO A 20 1.69 12.22 -17.63
C PRO A 20 1.44 11.09 -16.64
N TYR A 21 2.14 11.11 -15.50
CA TYR A 21 1.98 10.12 -14.44
C TYR A 21 0.57 10.16 -13.82
N ILE A 22 0.06 11.37 -13.55
CA ILE A 22 -1.31 11.55 -13.03
C ILE A 22 -2.34 10.96 -14.00
N ARG A 23 -2.18 11.18 -15.31
CA ARG A 23 -3.07 10.61 -16.32
C ARG A 23 -2.97 9.10 -16.40
N ASP A 24 -1.76 8.55 -16.34
CA ASP A 24 -1.52 7.11 -16.41
C ASP A 24 -2.07 6.36 -15.20
N PHE A 25 -2.11 7.00 -14.03
CA PHE A 25 -2.59 6.40 -12.78
C PHE A 25 -4.05 6.71 -12.46
N ASN A 26 -4.68 7.64 -13.18
CA ASN A 26 -6.08 8.01 -12.94
C ASN A 26 -7.01 6.80 -13.11
N GLN A 27 -7.92 6.60 -12.16
CA GLN A 27 -8.86 5.48 -12.05
C GLN A 27 -8.22 4.09 -11.85
N LYS A 28 -6.90 3.99 -11.72
CA LYS A 28 -6.24 2.72 -11.44
C LYS A 28 -6.42 2.31 -9.99
N THR A 29 -6.72 1.03 -9.79
CA THR A 29 -6.84 0.44 -8.47
C THR A 29 -5.48 0.04 -7.95
N VAL A 30 -5.16 0.45 -6.73
CA VAL A 30 -3.94 0.06 -6.02
C VAL A 30 -4.30 -0.54 -4.66
N VAL A 31 -3.85 -1.75 -4.42
CA VAL A 31 -3.95 -2.40 -3.11
C VAL A 31 -2.66 -2.13 -2.35
N ILE A 32 -2.77 -1.65 -1.13
CA ILE A 32 -1.64 -1.28 -0.27
C ILE A 32 -1.71 -2.14 0.99
N GLU A 33 -0.78 -3.07 1.11
CA GLU A 33 -0.59 -3.83 2.35
C GLU A 33 0.24 -2.99 3.32
N TYR A 34 -0.41 -2.58 4.42
CA TYR A 34 0.15 -1.65 5.40
C TYR A 34 0.95 -2.37 6.50
N GLY A 35 0.90 -3.69 6.58
CA GLY A 35 1.61 -4.48 7.60
C GLY A 35 1.28 -4.11 9.05
N CYS A 36 2.05 -4.65 9.97
CA CYS A 36 2.10 -4.16 11.34
C CYS A 36 2.97 -2.91 11.38
N ALA A 37 2.38 -1.76 11.56
CA ALA A 37 3.09 -0.49 11.65
C ALA A 37 3.92 -0.33 12.95
N GLU A 38 4.31 -1.43 13.60
CA GLU A 38 5.12 -1.41 14.83
C GLU A 38 6.48 -0.73 14.63
N TRP A 39 6.99 -0.73 13.41
CA TRP A 39 8.26 -0.10 13.04
C TRP A 39 8.13 1.36 12.62
N LEU A 40 6.90 1.88 12.42
CA LEU A 40 6.65 3.28 12.11
C LEU A 40 6.48 4.09 13.38
N SER A 41 7.16 5.23 13.47
CA SER A 41 6.81 6.27 14.44
C SER A 41 5.47 6.92 14.06
N GLY A 42 4.82 7.59 15.01
CA GLY A 42 3.57 8.29 14.72
C GLY A 42 3.69 9.36 13.63
N VAL A 43 4.87 9.95 13.45
CA VAL A 43 5.15 10.94 12.38
C VAL A 43 5.25 10.24 11.01
N GLU A 44 5.91 9.09 10.94
CA GLU A 44 6.04 8.31 9.72
C GLU A 44 4.69 7.73 9.29
N GLU A 45 3.91 7.24 10.24
CA GLU A 45 2.54 6.79 9.99
C GLU A 45 1.68 7.92 9.41
N GLN A 46 1.75 9.12 9.97
CA GLN A 46 1.02 10.27 9.45
C GLN A 46 1.44 10.64 8.02
N ARG A 47 2.74 10.60 7.72
CA ARG A 47 3.24 10.83 6.35
C ARG A 47 2.72 9.78 5.38
N LEU A 48 2.74 8.51 5.77
CA LEU A 48 2.19 7.43 4.94
C LEU A 48 0.70 7.64 4.65
N MET A 49 -0.10 8.07 5.65
CA MET A 49 -1.50 8.40 5.40
C MET A 49 -1.64 9.56 4.40
N GLN A 50 -0.78 10.57 4.47
CA GLN A 50 -0.75 11.67 3.49
C GLN A 50 -0.36 11.19 2.09
N ASP A 51 0.57 10.24 1.97
CA ASP A 51 0.94 9.64 0.68
C ASP A 51 -0.23 8.85 0.07
N ILE A 52 -0.97 8.07 0.88
CA ILE A 52 -2.18 7.37 0.43
C ILE A 52 -3.25 8.37 -0.04
N VAL A 53 -3.44 9.46 0.69
CA VAL A 53 -4.36 10.54 0.32
C VAL A 53 -3.91 11.24 -0.97
N LEU A 54 -2.60 11.40 -1.19
CA LEU A 54 -2.07 11.93 -2.45
C LEU A 54 -2.42 11.01 -3.62
N LEU A 55 -2.26 9.68 -3.49
CA LEU A 55 -2.68 8.73 -4.52
C LEU A 55 -4.17 8.89 -4.86
N LYS A 56 -5.02 9.03 -3.84
CA LYS A 56 -6.46 9.30 -4.02
C LYS A 56 -6.69 10.62 -4.74
N SER A 57 -5.98 11.67 -4.36
CA SER A 57 -6.13 13.03 -4.91
C SER A 57 -5.72 13.13 -6.38
N VAL A 58 -4.79 12.28 -6.83
CA VAL A 58 -4.40 12.19 -8.26
C VAL A 58 -5.31 11.25 -9.06
N GLY A 59 -6.40 10.77 -8.47
CA GLY A 59 -7.43 10.00 -9.14
C GLY A 59 -7.25 8.49 -9.07
N MET A 60 -6.30 7.96 -8.31
CA MET A 60 -6.21 6.53 -8.04
C MET A 60 -7.32 6.04 -7.11
N ARG A 61 -7.54 4.73 -7.10
CA ARG A 61 -8.52 4.03 -6.25
C ARG A 61 -7.78 3.15 -5.23
N PRO A 62 -7.27 3.72 -4.12
CA PRO A 62 -6.52 2.97 -3.13
C PRO A 62 -7.43 2.10 -2.25
N ILE A 63 -6.95 0.90 -1.96
CA ILE A 63 -7.50 -0.05 -0.99
C ILE A 63 -6.38 -0.33 0.01
N VAL A 64 -6.65 -0.18 1.29
CA VAL A 64 -5.66 -0.42 2.36
C VAL A 64 -5.99 -1.72 3.07
N VAL A 65 -5.03 -2.63 3.14
CA VAL A 65 -5.12 -3.86 3.94
C VAL A 65 -4.12 -3.76 5.07
N HIS A 66 -4.53 -3.98 6.31
CA HIS A 66 -3.64 -3.81 7.45
C HIS A 66 -3.56 -5.05 8.34
N ALA A 67 -2.40 -5.23 8.97
CA ALA A 67 -2.25 -6.15 10.09
C ALA A 67 -2.67 -5.49 11.41
N THR A 68 -2.95 -6.31 12.41
CA THR A 68 -3.22 -5.83 13.77
C THR A 68 -1.94 -5.90 14.59
N ARG A 69 -1.63 -4.83 15.29
CA ARG A 69 -0.53 -4.81 16.29
C ARG A 69 -0.81 -5.82 17.40
N MET A 70 0.23 -6.53 17.85
CA MET A 70 0.09 -7.47 18.95
C MET A 70 -0.60 -6.83 20.17
N GLY A 71 -1.62 -7.51 20.68
CA GLY A 71 -2.36 -7.06 21.86
C GLY A 71 -3.43 -6.00 21.62
N LEU A 72 -3.65 -5.56 20.38
CA LEU A 72 -4.74 -4.65 20.02
C LEU A 72 -5.91 -5.41 19.40
N ASP A 73 -7.10 -4.87 19.61
CA ASP A 73 -8.32 -5.32 18.93
C ASP A 73 -8.28 -4.91 17.46
N LYS A 74 -8.44 -5.91 16.56
CA LYS A 74 -8.34 -5.73 15.10
C LYS A 74 -9.36 -4.73 14.55
N PHE A 75 -10.57 -4.71 15.09
CA PHE A 75 -11.62 -3.79 14.63
C PHE A 75 -11.38 -2.36 15.12
N ARG A 76 -10.82 -2.22 16.31
CA ARG A 76 -10.44 -0.92 16.84
C ARG A 76 -9.30 -0.31 16.05
N GLU A 77 -8.31 -1.13 15.67
CA GLU A 77 -7.19 -0.68 14.84
C GLU A 77 -7.67 -0.31 13.43
N ASN A 78 -8.57 -1.11 12.85
CA ASN A 78 -9.21 -0.81 11.56
C ASN A 78 -9.89 0.56 11.56
N LYS A 79 -10.72 0.85 12.57
CA LYS A 79 -11.36 2.15 12.75
C LYS A 79 -10.34 3.28 12.95
N ARG A 80 -9.23 3.01 13.65
CA ARG A 80 -8.18 4.01 13.87
C ARG A 80 -7.52 4.41 12.56
N ILE A 81 -7.17 3.45 11.72
CA ILE A 81 -6.54 3.71 10.41
C ILE A 81 -7.51 4.47 9.50
N ALA A 82 -8.77 4.04 9.41
CA ALA A 82 -9.79 4.78 8.66
C ALA A 82 -9.89 6.23 9.15
N LYS A 83 -9.88 6.44 10.47
CA LYS A 83 -9.94 7.79 11.06
C LYS A 83 -8.71 8.64 10.75
N LEU A 84 -7.52 8.07 10.69
CA LEU A 84 -6.31 8.79 10.28
C LEU A 84 -6.42 9.29 8.84
N LEU A 85 -6.92 8.48 7.93
CA LEU A 85 -7.18 8.89 6.55
C LEU A 85 -8.24 10.01 6.47
N GLU A 86 -9.33 9.90 7.24
CA GLU A 86 -10.36 10.96 7.30
C GLU A 86 -9.78 12.28 7.81
N LEU A 87 -8.89 12.26 8.79
CA LEU A 87 -8.22 13.46 9.30
C LEU A 87 -7.33 14.14 8.24
N CYS A 88 -6.88 13.37 7.23
CA CYS A 88 -6.17 13.90 6.07
C CYS A 88 -7.10 14.39 4.94
N GLY A 89 -8.43 14.39 5.14
CA GLY A 89 -9.40 15.03 4.26
C GLY A 89 -10.05 14.13 3.21
N VAL A 90 -9.95 12.81 3.33
CA VAL A 90 -10.62 11.84 2.45
C VAL A 90 -11.70 11.07 3.19
N LYS A 91 -12.60 10.42 2.45
CA LYS A 91 -13.55 9.47 3.04
C LYS A 91 -12.87 8.10 3.15
N ALA A 92 -12.91 7.50 4.33
CA ALA A 92 -12.39 6.16 4.56
C ALA A 92 -13.34 5.35 5.44
N ILE A 93 -13.39 4.05 5.23
CA ILE A 93 -14.26 3.16 6.01
C ILE A 93 -13.59 1.81 6.23
N GLY A 94 -13.65 1.33 7.48
CA GLY A 94 -13.15 0.02 7.86
C GLY A 94 -14.16 -1.08 7.55
N ILE A 95 -13.68 -2.15 6.92
CA ILE A 95 -14.45 -3.39 6.66
C ILE A 95 -13.63 -4.62 7.06
N CYS A 96 -14.33 -5.74 7.21
CA CYS A 96 -13.74 -7.02 7.58
C CYS A 96 -13.83 -8.02 6.44
N GLY A 97 -12.76 -8.76 6.21
CA GLY A 97 -12.72 -9.81 5.18
C GLY A 97 -12.72 -9.30 3.75
N VAL A 98 -12.79 -10.25 2.81
CA VAL A 98 -12.71 -9.98 1.36
C VAL A 98 -14.09 -10.02 0.74
N ASP A 99 -14.81 -8.90 0.79
CA ASP A 99 -16.08 -8.70 0.08
C ASP A 99 -15.86 -7.72 -1.07
N THR A 100 -15.62 -8.27 -2.26
CA THR A 100 -15.28 -7.49 -3.45
C THR A 100 -16.43 -6.62 -3.96
N GLU A 101 -17.69 -7.01 -3.73
CA GLU A 101 -18.86 -6.21 -4.10
C GLU A 101 -18.92 -4.95 -3.22
N THR A 102 -18.82 -5.12 -1.91
CA THR A 102 -18.77 -3.99 -0.98
C THR A 102 -17.57 -3.09 -1.23
N ILE A 103 -16.38 -3.66 -1.47
CA ILE A 103 -15.18 -2.89 -1.82
C ILE A 103 -15.41 -2.05 -3.08
N GLY A 104 -16.00 -2.64 -4.12
CA GLY A 104 -16.34 -1.95 -5.36
C GLY A 104 -17.29 -0.77 -5.14
N LEU A 105 -18.37 -1.00 -4.40
CA LEU A 105 -19.34 0.05 -4.04
C LEU A 105 -18.69 1.20 -3.26
N MET A 106 -17.76 0.91 -2.35
CA MET A 106 -17.04 1.92 -1.60
C MET A 106 -16.16 2.78 -2.50
N LEU A 107 -15.39 2.14 -3.40
CA LEU A 107 -14.54 2.84 -4.35
C LEU A 107 -15.36 3.75 -5.28
N ASP A 108 -16.51 3.28 -5.74
CA ASP A 108 -17.42 4.04 -6.63
C ASP A 108 -18.08 5.22 -5.93
N ASN A 109 -18.22 5.17 -4.59
CA ASN A 109 -18.72 6.25 -3.75
C ASN A 109 -17.59 7.11 -3.14
N ASP A 110 -16.40 7.02 -3.69
CA ASP A 110 -15.23 7.84 -3.33
C ASP A 110 -14.65 7.57 -1.93
N TYR A 111 -14.90 6.37 -1.37
CA TYR A 111 -14.26 5.94 -0.12
C TYR A 111 -12.93 5.24 -0.39
N ILE A 112 -12.03 5.29 0.60
CA ILE A 112 -10.89 4.39 0.74
C ILE A 112 -11.31 3.23 1.64
N PRO A 113 -11.47 2.00 1.12
CA PRO A 113 -11.70 0.82 1.95
C PRO A 113 -10.46 0.52 2.79
N VAL A 114 -10.64 0.34 4.09
CA VAL A 114 -9.59 -0.11 5.02
C VAL A 114 -9.98 -1.49 5.49
N ILE A 115 -9.21 -2.51 5.12
CA ILE A 115 -9.58 -3.91 5.28
C ILE A 115 -8.76 -4.54 6.38
N VAL A 116 -9.45 -5.15 7.34
CA VAL A 116 -8.83 -6.06 8.31
C VAL A 116 -9.03 -7.49 7.83
N PRO A 117 -7.95 -8.28 7.70
CA PRO A 117 -8.06 -9.70 7.43
C PRO A 117 -8.89 -10.38 8.52
N ASN A 118 -9.94 -11.05 8.14
CA ASN A 118 -10.80 -11.77 9.05
C ASN A 118 -11.54 -12.90 8.32
N ASP A 119 -11.51 -14.09 8.89
CA ASP A 119 -12.43 -15.14 8.51
C ASP A 119 -13.73 -14.94 9.32
N ILE A 120 -14.85 -14.84 8.62
CA ILE A 120 -16.17 -14.66 9.23
C ILE A 120 -16.57 -15.92 10.02
N ASP A 121 -16.13 -17.09 9.56
CA ASP A 121 -16.46 -18.38 10.16
C ASP A 121 -15.53 -18.76 11.32
N ASN A 122 -14.33 -18.15 11.38
CA ASN A 122 -13.32 -18.44 12.39
C ASN A 122 -12.57 -17.17 12.85
N GLU A 123 -13.20 -16.38 13.71
CA GLU A 123 -12.64 -15.11 14.21
C GLU A 123 -11.29 -15.23 14.92
N SER A 124 -10.92 -16.43 15.38
CA SER A 124 -9.69 -16.69 16.12
C SER A 124 -8.50 -17.03 15.18
N GLU A 125 -8.76 -17.28 13.92
CA GLU A 125 -7.71 -17.63 12.97
C GLU A 125 -6.93 -16.37 12.53
N TYR A 126 -5.61 -16.47 12.61
CA TYR A 126 -4.74 -15.43 12.04
C TYR A 126 -4.69 -15.59 10.53
N ILE A 127 -5.09 -14.56 9.83
CA ILE A 127 -4.93 -14.47 8.37
C ILE A 127 -3.81 -13.48 8.08
N ASP A 128 -2.86 -13.89 7.24
CA ASP A 128 -1.78 -13.01 6.83
C ASP A 128 -2.34 -11.86 5.98
N PRO A 129 -2.13 -10.60 6.36
CA PRO A 129 -2.61 -9.45 5.59
C PRO A 129 -2.03 -9.39 4.17
N ARG A 130 -0.86 -10.02 3.92
CA ARG A 130 -0.26 -10.11 2.59
C ARG A 130 -1.06 -11.04 1.67
N GLU A 131 -1.52 -12.19 2.19
CA GLU A 131 -2.41 -13.10 1.45
C GLU A 131 -3.74 -12.42 1.14
N THR A 132 -4.33 -11.73 2.11
CA THR A 132 -5.56 -10.96 1.90
C THR A 132 -5.37 -9.85 0.86
N ALA A 133 -4.25 -9.14 0.89
CA ALA A 133 -3.95 -8.09 -0.08
C ALA A 133 -3.77 -8.66 -1.49
N LEU A 134 -3.11 -9.81 -1.63
CA LEU A 134 -2.98 -10.52 -2.90
C LEU A 134 -4.34 -10.97 -3.43
N GLU A 135 -5.15 -11.61 -2.59
CA GLU A 135 -6.49 -12.08 -2.95
C GLU A 135 -7.39 -10.92 -3.45
N ILE A 136 -7.35 -9.78 -2.74
CA ILE A 136 -8.09 -8.58 -3.16
C ILE A 136 -7.54 -8.06 -4.49
N ALA A 137 -6.22 -7.99 -4.64
CA ALA A 137 -5.60 -7.51 -5.86
C ALA A 137 -6.00 -8.36 -7.09
N GLU A 138 -6.01 -9.68 -6.94
CA GLU A 138 -6.44 -10.61 -7.99
C GLU A 138 -7.93 -10.48 -8.29
N LYS A 139 -8.80 -10.56 -7.28
CA LYS A 139 -10.26 -10.50 -7.47
C LYS A 139 -10.74 -9.15 -8.00
N MET A 140 -10.11 -8.06 -7.59
CA MET A 140 -10.43 -6.71 -8.06
C MET A 140 -9.68 -6.33 -9.34
N GLN A 141 -8.82 -7.21 -9.87
CA GLN A 141 -7.96 -6.94 -11.01
C GLN A 141 -7.18 -5.62 -10.83
N ALA A 142 -6.58 -5.46 -9.66
CA ALA A 142 -5.87 -4.24 -9.32
C ALA A 142 -4.66 -4.02 -10.24
N ASP A 143 -4.44 -2.77 -10.62
CA ASP A 143 -3.30 -2.39 -11.47
C ASP A 143 -1.96 -2.50 -10.74
N LYS A 144 -1.99 -2.38 -9.40
CA LYS A 144 -0.79 -2.47 -8.56
C LYS A 144 -1.13 -3.08 -7.19
N LEU A 145 -0.18 -3.87 -6.69
CA LEU A 145 -0.10 -4.32 -5.32
C LEU A 145 1.19 -3.78 -4.70
N VAL A 146 1.09 -3.11 -3.57
CA VAL A 146 2.18 -2.46 -2.86
C VAL A 146 2.30 -3.09 -1.48
N TYR A 147 3.45 -3.68 -1.19
CA TYR A 147 3.80 -4.13 0.16
C TYR A 147 4.69 -3.10 0.83
N LEU A 148 4.25 -2.60 2.00
CA LEU A 148 5.05 -1.69 2.80
C LEU A 148 5.99 -2.49 3.70
N SER A 149 7.26 -2.19 3.62
CA SER A 149 8.31 -2.90 4.34
C SER A 149 9.23 -1.92 5.08
N LYS A 150 9.81 -2.38 6.20
CA LYS A 150 10.89 -1.66 6.89
C LYS A 150 12.20 -1.62 6.10
N TYR A 151 12.30 -2.42 5.04
CA TYR A 151 13.49 -2.48 4.19
C TYR A 151 13.34 -1.53 3.00
N PRO A 152 14.41 -0.88 2.55
CA PRO A 152 14.35 0.06 1.41
C PRO A 152 14.07 -0.62 0.07
N GLY A 153 14.16 -1.95 0.02
CA GLY A 153 13.92 -2.75 -1.18
C GLY A 153 14.55 -4.13 -1.06
N ILE A 154 14.53 -4.88 -2.15
CA ILE A 154 15.15 -6.19 -2.26
C ILE A 154 16.63 -5.99 -2.57
N TYR A 155 17.50 -6.47 -1.70
CA TYR A 155 18.94 -6.38 -1.90
C TYR A 155 19.43 -7.35 -2.96
N LYS A 156 20.44 -6.94 -3.73
CA LYS A 156 21.08 -7.80 -4.76
C LYS A 156 22.07 -8.79 -4.18
N ASP A 157 22.61 -8.45 -3.02
CA ASP A 157 23.69 -9.20 -2.36
C ASP A 157 23.55 -9.18 -0.84
N GLU A 158 24.30 -10.06 -0.18
CA GLU A 158 24.34 -10.17 1.29
C GLU A 158 24.99 -8.93 1.96
N GLU A 159 25.78 -8.15 1.21
CA GLU A 159 26.43 -6.95 1.71
C GLU A 159 25.48 -5.74 1.84
N ARG A 160 24.25 -5.86 1.30
CA ARG A 160 23.17 -4.87 1.38
C ARG A 160 23.54 -3.49 0.82
N LYS A 161 24.39 -3.46 -0.21
CA LYS A 161 24.84 -2.21 -0.82
C LYS A 161 23.91 -1.74 -1.93
N ASP A 162 23.41 -2.70 -2.73
CA ASP A 162 22.57 -2.43 -3.88
C ASP A 162 21.18 -3.07 -3.75
N ILE A 163 20.16 -2.39 -4.27
CA ILE A 163 18.79 -2.89 -4.32
C ILE A 163 18.33 -3.09 -5.77
N TYR A 164 17.37 -3.99 -5.97
CA TYR A 164 16.64 -4.08 -7.23
C TYR A 164 15.57 -3.00 -7.27
N TYR A 165 15.68 -2.07 -8.21
CA TYR A 165 14.62 -1.09 -8.48
C TYR A 165 13.50 -1.68 -9.35
N LYS A 166 13.83 -2.72 -10.12
CA LYS A 166 12.91 -3.46 -10.96
C LYS A 166 13.45 -4.87 -11.13
N ILE A 167 12.58 -5.85 -10.97
CA ILE A 167 12.87 -7.26 -11.20
C ILE A 167 11.68 -7.91 -11.91
N THR A 168 11.93 -8.79 -12.84
CA THR A 168 10.88 -9.51 -13.56
C THR A 168 10.62 -10.87 -12.93
N VAL A 169 9.44 -11.45 -13.16
CA VAL A 169 9.09 -12.78 -12.64
C VAL A 169 10.11 -13.86 -13.05
N PRO A 170 10.59 -13.93 -14.31
CA PRO A 170 11.64 -14.89 -14.68
C PRO A 170 12.95 -14.71 -13.93
N GLU A 171 13.33 -13.45 -13.62
CA GLU A 171 14.53 -13.16 -12.82
C GLU A 171 14.35 -13.59 -11.37
N VAL A 172 13.14 -13.40 -10.80
CA VAL A 172 12.80 -13.91 -9.46
C VAL A 172 12.92 -15.42 -9.41
N GLU A 173 12.36 -16.14 -10.39
CA GLU A 173 12.43 -17.60 -10.47
C GLU A 173 13.88 -18.12 -10.61
N LYS A 174 14.69 -17.41 -11.37
CA LYS A 174 16.12 -17.73 -11.51
C LYS A 174 16.85 -17.57 -10.19
N LEU A 175 16.65 -16.43 -9.52
CA LEU A 175 17.25 -16.17 -8.21
C LEU A 175 16.82 -17.21 -7.17
N ARG A 176 15.54 -17.62 -7.14
CA ARG A 176 15.05 -18.70 -6.26
C ARG A 176 15.80 -20.02 -6.48
N LYS A 177 16.11 -20.40 -7.72
CA LYS A 177 16.84 -21.63 -8.05
C LYS A 177 18.30 -21.57 -7.64
N GLU A 178 18.92 -20.43 -7.72
CA GLU A 178 20.32 -20.20 -7.38
C GLU A 178 20.60 -20.13 -5.88
N ARG A 179 19.55 -20.17 -5.01
CA ARG A 179 19.60 -20.08 -3.53
C ARG A 179 20.33 -18.86 -2.96
N ASN A 180 20.58 -17.84 -3.78
CA ASN A 180 21.21 -16.59 -3.38
C ASN A 180 20.15 -15.53 -2.96
N PHE A 181 19.12 -15.99 -2.24
CA PHE A 181 18.07 -15.10 -1.79
C PHE A 181 18.41 -14.51 -0.42
N PRO A 182 18.43 -13.18 -0.28
CA PRO A 182 18.36 -12.57 1.03
C PRO A 182 17.06 -13.01 1.74
N LYS A 183 17.15 -13.34 3.04
CA LYS A 183 15.97 -13.80 3.82
C LYS A 183 14.79 -12.83 3.73
N GLU A 184 15.07 -11.55 3.59
CA GLU A 184 14.05 -10.49 3.44
C GLU A 184 13.20 -10.66 2.17
N PHE A 185 13.72 -11.34 1.17
CA PHE A 185 13.01 -11.58 -0.08
C PHE A 185 11.93 -12.67 0.08
N ASP A 186 12.20 -13.70 0.87
CA ASP A 186 11.21 -14.73 1.19
C ASP A 186 10.01 -14.15 1.95
N GLU A 187 10.23 -13.12 2.79
CA GLU A 187 9.16 -12.40 3.47
C GLU A 187 8.31 -11.52 2.53
N ILE A 188 8.90 -11.04 1.43
CA ILE A 188 8.22 -10.14 0.48
C ILE A 188 7.56 -10.92 -0.67
N ILE A 189 8.16 -12.01 -1.13
CA ILE A 189 7.73 -12.79 -2.32
C ILE A 189 7.21 -14.19 -1.93
N GLY A 190 7.24 -14.55 -0.67
CA GLY A 190 6.86 -15.88 -0.19
C GLY A 190 5.42 -16.31 -0.50
N TYR A 191 4.62 -15.46 -1.12
CA TYR A 191 3.20 -15.65 -1.39
C TYR A 191 2.82 -15.51 -2.88
N GLY A 192 3.77 -15.65 -3.78
CA GLY A 192 3.52 -15.60 -5.23
C GLY A 192 3.78 -16.95 -5.90
#